data_e15466b72851b791b5c82eb7bd1d2530
#
_entry.id   e15466b72851b791b5c82eb7bd1d2530
#
_cell.length_a   1.000
_cell.length_b   1.000
_cell.length_c   1.000
_cell.angle_alpha   90.00
_cell.angle_beta   90.00
_cell.angle_gamma   90.00
#
_symmetry.space_group_name_H-M   'P 1'
#
loop_
_entity.id
_entity.type
_entity.pdbx_description
1 polymer ?
#
loop_
_entity_poly.entity_id
_entity_poly.type
_entity_poly.pdbx_seq_one_letter_code
_entity_poly.pdbx_strand_id
1 'polypeptide(L)'
;MRSVLRIVRESLILGFAEMSAVYTWRTWTFGWLVRLLCQATFYALLGRYVGDGATMRYVLVGNIVVLACLEATIVVISLAGERRIGTLPLLAITPSGHLPVYLGRGLQWTVTGLTSSLVAWCVLPPVLGVPLPWPRAAYAAPVILLILASSYGYGCALAGVALRTRGVEWLVLNLAYGIVMTFGGVNVPVTVWPAPLRIAVNVLPVVHGLQAVRGILDGAPPGHVLRLLGAEALVGAGWYAVAALSMERLVSAGRRDGSLGHAG
;
A
#
# COMPACT_ATOMS: atom_id res chain seq x y z
N MET A 1 -9.69 22.84 -9.10
CA MET A 1 -10.08 22.00 -7.95
C MET A 1 -11.36 21.20 -8.17
N ARG A 2 -12.51 21.81 -8.58
CA ARG A 2 -13.77 21.06 -8.82
C ARG A 2 -13.66 19.94 -9.85
N SER A 3 -12.89 20.12 -10.92
CA SER A 3 -12.65 19.10 -11.94
C SER A 3 -11.85 17.88 -11.42
N VAL A 4 -10.82 18.10 -10.62
CA VAL A 4 -9.99 17.02 -10.05
C VAL A 4 -10.78 16.16 -9.06
N LEU A 5 -11.54 16.79 -8.17
CA LEU A 5 -12.42 16.08 -7.24
C LEU A 5 -13.48 15.24 -7.96
N ARG A 6 -14.01 15.73 -9.07
CA ARG A 6 -14.94 15.00 -9.90
C ARG A 6 -14.27 13.77 -10.53
N ILE A 7 -13.06 13.92 -11.10
CA ILE A 7 -12.30 12.82 -11.66
C ILE A 7 -12.01 11.75 -10.62
N VAL A 8 -11.55 12.14 -9.44
CA VAL A 8 -11.27 11.20 -8.33
C VAL A 8 -12.53 10.45 -7.91
N ARG A 9 -13.67 11.15 -7.77
CA ARG A 9 -14.96 10.52 -7.44
C ARG A 9 -15.40 9.52 -8.50
N GLU A 10 -15.38 9.90 -9.78
CA GLU A 10 -15.78 9.01 -10.88
C GLU A 10 -14.84 7.79 -10.99
N SER A 11 -13.53 8.00 -10.81
CA SER A 11 -12.55 6.92 -10.77
C SER A 11 -12.80 5.95 -9.61
N LEU A 12 -13.18 6.46 -8.44
CA LEU A 12 -13.52 5.64 -7.28
C LEU A 12 -14.78 4.82 -7.53
N ILE A 13 -15.84 5.44 -8.07
CA ILE A 13 -17.10 4.75 -8.41
C ILE A 13 -16.81 3.61 -9.41
N LEU A 14 -16.05 3.90 -10.47
CA LEU A 14 -15.67 2.91 -11.46
C LEU A 14 -14.84 1.77 -10.86
N GLY A 15 -13.87 2.08 -10.00
CA GLY A 15 -13.05 1.09 -9.31
C GLY A 15 -13.87 0.16 -8.42
N PHE A 16 -14.85 0.70 -7.69
CA PHE A 16 -15.78 -0.13 -6.90
C PHE A 16 -16.72 -0.95 -7.78
N ALA A 17 -17.18 -0.44 -8.93
CA ALA A 17 -17.97 -1.21 -9.87
C ALA A 17 -17.18 -2.41 -10.43
N GLU A 18 -15.92 -2.21 -10.80
CA GLU A 18 -15.01 -3.29 -11.24
C GLU A 18 -14.75 -4.31 -10.12
N MET A 19 -14.49 -3.82 -8.91
CA MET A 19 -14.29 -4.69 -7.76
C MET A 19 -15.55 -5.54 -7.46
N SER A 20 -16.76 -4.95 -7.57
CA SER A 20 -18.02 -5.64 -7.32
C SER A 20 -18.34 -6.69 -8.40
N ALA A 21 -17.78 -6.57 -9.60
CA ALA A 21 -17.88 -7.59 -10.64
C ALA A 21 -17.04 -8.85 -10.31
N VAL A 22 -15.97 -8.68 -9.53
CA VAL A 22 -15.07 -9.79 -9.13
C VAL A 22 -15.41 -10.30 -7.74
N TYR A 23 -15.73 -9.42 -6.82
CA TYR A 23 -15.99 -9.74 -5.41
C TYR A 23 -17.40 -9.32 -5.01
N THR A 24 -18.17 -10.28 -4.50
CA THR A 24 -19.33 -9.97 -3.66
C THR A 24 -18.86 -9.63 -2.25
N TRP A 25 -19.70 -8.96 -1.42
CA TRP A 25 -19.36 -8.70 -0.02
C TRP A 25 -19.00 -9.99 0.75
N ARG A 26 -19.65 -11.11 0.41
CA ARG A 26 -19.35 -12.43 1.03
C ARG A 26 -17.99 -12.96 0.63
N THR A 27 -17.66 -12.96 -0.65
CA THR A 27 -16.37 -13.46 -1.14
C THR A 27 -15.21 -12.57 -0.71
N TRP A 28 -15.44 -11.25 -0.61
CA TRP A 28 -14.45 -10.35 -0.05
C TRP A 28 -14.22 -10.61 1.46
N THR A 29 -15.29 -10.71 2.25
CA THR A 29 -15.17 -10.91 3.70
C THR A 29 -14.61 -12.30 4.02
N PHE A 30 -15.24 -13.37 3.53
CA PHE A 30 -14.88 -14.75 3.90
C PHE A 30 -13.70 -15.31 3.10
N GLY A 31 -13.45 -14.82 1.90
CA GLY A 31 -12.31 -15.22 1.10
C GLY A 31 -11.08 -14.35 1.37
N TRP A 32 -11.19 -13.06 1.07
CA TRP A 32 -10.04 -12.15 1.08
C TRP A 32 -9.66 -11.69 2.50
N LEU A 33 -10.58 -11.08 3.25
CA LEU A 33 -10.30 -10.55 4.59
C LEU A 33 -9.89 -11.65 5.56
N VAL A 34 -10.62 -12.79 5.60
CA VAL A 34 -10.26 -13.92 6.48
C VAL A 34 -8.86 -14.44 6.13
N ARG A 35 -8.49 -14.54 4.85
CA ARG A 35 -7.13 -14.91 4.44
C ARG A 35 -6.09 -13.96 5.02
N LEU A 36 -6.33 -12.65 4.97
CA LEU A 36 -5.43 -11.66 5.53
C LEU A 36 -5.30 -11.76 7.04
N LEU A 37 -6.42 -11.97 7.74
CA LEU A 37 -6.43 -12.18 9.19
C LEU A 37 -5.68 -13.46 9.57
N CYS A 38 -5.88 -14.55 8.84
CA CYS A 38 -5.14 -15.80 9.05
C CYS A 38 -3.63 -15.59 8.82
N GLN A 39 -3.23 -14.85 7.80
CA GLN A 39 -1.83 -14.53 7.55
C GLN A 39 -1.21 -13.76 8.72
N ALA A 40 -1.86 -12.68 9.19
CA ALA A 40 -1.38 -11.90 10.32
C ALA A 40 -1.32 -12.73 11.61
N THR A 41 -2.32 -13.58 11.86
CA THR A 41 -2.36 -14.51 12.98
C THR A 41 -1.22 -15.51 12.93
N PHE A 42 -0.97 -16.11 11.76
CA PHE A 42 0.13 -17.07 11.57
C PHE A 42 1.48 -16.46 11.95
N TYR A 43 1.79 -15.27 11.43
CA TYR A 43 3.06 -14.61 11.76
C TYR A 43 3.14 -14.22 13.23
N ALA A 44 2.03 -13.77 13.83
CA ALA A 44 1.99 -13.44 15.26
C ALA A 44 2.27 -14.67 16.15
N LEU A 45 1.64 -15.81 15.84
CA LEU A 45 1.87 -17.07 16.54
C LEU A 45 3.28 -17.59 16.32
N LEU A 46 3.82 -17.43 15.13
CA LEU A 46 5.24 -17.76 14.85
C LEU A 46 6.16 -16.89 15.70
N GLY A 47 5.88 -15.59 15.83
CA GLY A 47 6.63 -14.69 16.72
C GLY A 47 6.58 -15.12 18.18
N ARG A 48 5.44 -15.65 18.65
CA ARG A 48 5.30 -16.24 20.00
C ARG A 48 6.10 -17.54 20.16
N TYR A 49 6.12 -18.37 19.14
CA TYR A 49 6.83 -19.65 19.16
C TYR A 49 8.36 -19.47 19.16
N VAL A 50 8.87 -18.52 18.36
CA VAL A 50 10.31 -18.27 18.25
C VAL A 50 10.86 -17.40 19.36
N GLY A 51 10.03 -16.52 19.95
CA GLY A 51 10.40 -15.56 20.97
C GLY A 51 9.47 -15.59 22.18
N ASP A 52 8.97 -14.43 22.54
CA ASP A 52 8.11 -14.21 23.70
C ASP A 52 6.86 -13.39 23.33
N GLY A 53 6.10 -12.96 24.34
CA GLY A 53 4.94 -12.09 24.16
C GLY A 53 5.28 -10.72 23.53
N ALA A 54 6.47 -10.20 23.79
CA ALA A 54 6.93 -8.93 23.19
C ALA A 54 7.21 -9.12 21.68
N THR A 55 7.85 -10.21 21.30
CA THR A 55 8.07 -10.60 19.91
C THR A 55 6.76 -10.83 19.19
N MET A 56 5.80 -11.52 19.81
CA MET A 56 4.46 -11.72 19.28
C MET A 56 3.76 -10.37 19.00
N ARG A 57 3.78 -9.44 19.98
CA ARG A 57 3.21 -8.10 19.82
C ARG A 57 3.88 -7.33 18.68
N TYR A 58 5.21 -7.39 18.62
CA TYR A 58 6.00 -6.73 17.56
C TYR A 58 5.58 -7.20 16.17
N VAL A 59 5.52 -8.51 15.96
CA VAL A 59 5.17 -9.14 14.69
C VAL A 59 3.70 -8.91 14.35
N LEU A 60 2.79 -9.02 15.34
CA LEU A 60 1.36 -8.77 15.16
C LEU A 60 1.10 -7.35 14.65
N VAL A 61 1.63 -6.34 15.33
CA VAL A 61 1.49 -4.93 14.94
C VAL A 61 2.05 -4.70 13.52
N GLY A 62 3.21 -5.27 13.23
CA GLY A 62 3.80 -5.18 11.89
C GLY A 62 2.91 -5.77 10.81
N ASN A 63 2.38 -6.97 11.04
CA ASN A 63 1.53 -7.65 10.05
C ASN A 63 0.18 -6.97 9.86
N ILE A 64 -0.44 -6.45 10.92
CA ILE A 64 -1.69 -5.68 10.79
C ILE A 64 -1.48 -4.42 9.93
N VAL A 65 -0.42 -3.68 10.20
CA VAL A 65 -0.12 -2.44 9.46
C VAL A 65 0.21 -2.73 8.00
N VAL A 66 0.95 -3.80 7.73
CA VAL A 66 1.35 -4.13 6.35
C VAL A 66 0.17 -4.60 5.48
N LEU A 67 -0.96 -5.00 6.06
CA LEU A 67 -2.18 -5.29 5.29
C LEU A 67 -2.63 -4.06 4.48
N ALA A 68 -2.55 -2.86 5.06
CA ALA A 68 -2.84 -1.62 4.34
C ALA A 68 -1.89 -1.43 3.15
N CYS A 69 -0.59 -1.70 3.33
CA CYS A 69 0.40 -1.62 2.27
C CYS A 69 0.13 -2.65 1.16
N LEU A 70 -0.15 -3.90 1.52
CA LEU A 70 -0.46 -4.96 0.55
C LEU A 70 -1.61 -4.55 -0.37
N GLU A 71 -2.74 -4.15 0.22
CA GLU A 71 -3.91 -3.79 -0.57
C GLU A 71 -3.68 -2.52 -1.40
N ALA A 72 -3.04 -1.50 -0.85
CA ALA A 72 -2.70 -0.29 -1.60
C ALA A 72 -1.83 -0.58 -2.83
N THR A 73 -0.88 -1.52 -2.73
CA THR A 73 -0.01 -1.89 -3.85
C THR A 73 -0.70 -2.70 -4.95
N ILE A 74 -1.91 -3.24 -4.73
CA ILE A 74 -2.71 -3.91 -5.78
C ILE A 74 -3.04 -2.95 -6.94
N VAL A 75 -2.96 -1.64 -6.73
CA VAL A 75 -3.07 -0.63 -7.81
C VAL A 75 -2.16 -0.96 -9.01
N VAL A 76 -1.04 -1.65 -8.81
CA VAL A 76 -0.16 -2.14 -9.90
C VAL A 76 -0.96 -2.96 -10.92
N ILE A 77 -1.82 -3.87 -10.46
CA ILE A 77 -2.63 -4.74 -11.32
C ILE A 77 -3.74 -3.94 -11.99
N SER A 78 -4.41 -3.03 -11.24
CA SER A 78 -5.47 -2.20 -11.80
C SER A 78 -4.97 -1.32 -12.94
N LEU A 79 -3.81 -0.68 -12.75
CA LEU A 79 -3.20 0.17 -13.77
C LEU A 79 -2.64 -0.62 -14.96
N ALA A 80 -2.01 -1.77 -14.72
CA ALA A 80 -1.54 -2.65 -15.80
C ALA A 80 -2.71 -3.23 -16.61
N GLY A 81 -3.87 -3.44 -15.97
CA GLY A 81 -5.12 -3.88 -16.59
C GLY A 81 -5.62 -2.95 -17.68
N GLU A 82 -5.43 -1.62 -17.53
CA GLU A 82 -5.81 -0.62 -18.55
C GLU A 82 -5.16 -0.90 -19.92
N ARG A 83 -3.93 -1.40 -19.91
CA ARG A 83 -3.25 -1.78 -21.15
C ARG A 83 -3.90 -3.01 -21.80
N ARG A 84 -4.31 -4.00 -21.00
CA ARG A 84 -4.95 -5.23 -21.50
C ARG A 84 -6.33 -4.97 -22.10
N ILE A 85 -7.08 -4.02 -21.50
CA ILE A 85 -8.42 -3.65 -21.93
C ILE A 85 -8.35 -2.68 -23.13
N GLY A 86 -7.16 -2.11 -23.45
CA GLY A 86 -7.00 -1.15 -24.53
C GLY A 86 -7.47 0.26 -24.21
N THR A 87 -7.69 0.59 -22.93
CA THR A 87 -8.14 1.92 -22.49
C THR A 87 -6.99 2.91 -22.29
N LEU A 88 -5.74 2.44 -22.27
CA LEU A 88 -4.56 3.27 -22.10
C LEU A 88 -4.45 4.41 -23.16
N PRO A 89 -4.76 4.19 -24.47
CA PRO A 89 -4.79 5.26 -25.46
C PRO A 89 -5.82 6.35 -25.16
N LEU A 90 -6.97 5.98 -24.60
CA LEU A 90 -8.02 6.92 -24.21
C LEU A 90 -7.57 7.84 -23.08
N LEU A 91 -6.75 7.33 -22.17
CA LEU A 91 -6.12 8.14 -21.13
C LEU A 91 -5.17 9.18 -21.73
N ALA A 92 -4.45 8.82 -22.80
CA ALA A 92 -3.49 9.71 -23.47
C ALA A 92 -4.13 10.90 -24.21
N ILE A 93 -5.37 10.78 -24.64
CA ILE A 93 -6.11 11.85 -25.33
C ILE A 93 -7.03 12.66 -24.41
N THR A 94 -7.11 12.31 -23.13
CA THR A 94 -7.99 12.98 -22.17
C THR A 94 -7.53 14.43 -21.92
N PRO A 95 -8.40 15.45 -22.14
CA PRO A 95 -8.02 16.86 -22.01
C PRO A 95 -7.69 17.29 -20.57
N SER A 96 -8.17 16.56 -19.57
CA SER A 96 -8.04 16.88 -18.14
C SER A 96 -6.69 16.51 -17.49
N GLY A 97 -5.73 16.05 -18.29
CA GLY A 97 -4.44 15.55 -17.81
C GLY A 97 -4.50 14.07 -17.37
N HIS A 98 -3.40 13.36 -17.57
CA HIS A 98 -3.35 11.89 -17.37
C HIS A 98 -3.20 11.51 -15.90
N LEU A 99 -2.51 12.36 -15.12
CA LEU A 99 -2.11 12.06 -13.75
C LEU A 99 -3.29 11.88 -12.78
N PRO A 100 -4.33 12.74 -12.76
CA PRO A 100 -5.48 12.54 -11.86
C PRO A 100 -6.25 11.25 -12.14
N VAL A 101 -6.39 10.87 -13.42
CA VAL A 101 -7.05 9.62 -13.80
C VAL A 101 -6.19 8.42 -13.41
N TYR A 102 -4.89 8.50 -13.68
CA TYR A 102 -3.92 7.47 -13.28
C TYR A 102 -3.92 7.24 -11.78
N LEU A 103 -3.82 8.31 -10.98
CA LEU A 103 -3.83 8.21 -9.53
C LEU A 103 -5.21 7.86 -8.95
N GLY A 104 -6.29 8.12 -9.68
CA GLY A 104 -7.65 7.79 -9.25
C GLY A 104 -8.02 6.31 -9.42
N ARG A 105 -7.38 5.62 -10.37
CA ARG A 105 -7.82 4.32 -10.91
C ARG A 105 -7.78 3.13 -9.94
N GLY A 106 -7.04 3.21 -8.88
CA GLY A 106 -6.90 2.12 -7.89
C GLY A 106 -7.32 2.52 -6.48
N LEU A 107 -7.99 3.65 -6.31
CA LEU A 107 -8.34 4.17 -4.97
C LEU A 107 -9.26 3.25 -4.17
N GLN A 108 -10.05 2.37 -4.80
CA GLN A 108 -10.84 1.35 -4.10
C GLN A 108 -9.97 0.46 -3.21
N TRP A 109 -8.73 0.16 -3.62
CA TRP A 109 -7.81 -0.66 -2.82
C TRP A 109 -7.31 0.06 -1.57
N THR A 110 -7.33 1.39 -1.56
CA THR A 110 -7.02 2.13 -0.34
C THR A 110 -8.16 2.04 0.68
N VAL A 111 -9.40 2.00 0.23
CA VAL A 111 -10.56 1.83 1.11
C VAL A 111 -10.59 0.43 1.71
N THR A 112 -10.39 -0.61 0.88
CA THR A 112 -10.33 -2.00 1.38
C THR A 112 -9.13 -2.22 2.30
N GLY A 113 -7.95 -1.67 1.96
CA GLY A 113 -6.74 -1.76 2.77
C GLY A 113 -6.88 -1.10 4.14
N LEU A 114 -7.51 0.08 4.20
CA LEU A 114 -7.82 0.72 5.47
C LEU A 114 -8.80 -0.14 6.29
N THR A 115 -9.86 -0.64 5.64
CA THR A 115 -10.86 -1.48 6.31
C THR A 115 -10.24 -2.76 6.86
N SER A 116 -9.47 -3.48 6.05
CA SER A 116 -8.80 -4.73 6.46
C SER A 116 -7.84 -4.51 7.62
N SER A 117 -7.02 -3.45 7.54
CA SER A 117 -6.07 -3.12 8.60
C SER A 117 -6.76 -2.70 9.90
N LEU A 118 -7.82 -1.86 9.83
CA LEU A 118 -8.57 -1.46 11.02
C LEU A 118 -9.36 -2.62 11.63
N VAL A 119 -9.96 -3.48 10.83
CA VAL A 119 -10.61 -4.70 11.33
C VAL A 119 -9.59 -5.60 12.03
N ALA A 120 -8.44 -5.85 11.41
CA ALA A 120 -7.36 -6.62 12.02
C ALA A 120 -6.86 -5.97 13.31
N TRP A 121 -6.75 -4.63 13.36
CA TRP A 121 -6.34 -3.87 14.54
C TRP A 121 -7.30 -4.03 15.72
N CYS A 122 -8.59 -4.06 15.45
CA CYS A 122 -9.61 -4.21 16.50
C CYS A 122 -9.83 -5.67 16.92
N VAL A 123 -9.68 -6.62 15.98
CA VAL A 123 -10.04 -8.03 16.22
C VAL A 123 -8.86 -8.86 16.71
N LEU A 124 -7.70 -8.77 16.07
CA LEU A 124 -6.60 -9.71 16.34
C LEU A 124 -5.95 -9.55 17.72
N PRO A 125 -5.69 -8.33 18.24
CA PRO A 125 -5.08 -8.20 19.57
C PRO A 125 -5.90 -8.83 20.68
N PRO A 126 -7.23 -8.57 20.84
CA PRO A 126 -8.02 -9.23 21.86
C PRO A 126 -8.17 -10.73 21.64
N VAL A 127 -8.33 -11.20 20.39
CA VAL A 127 -8.45 -12.64 20.07
C VAL A 127 -7.18 -13.40 20.43
N LEU A 128 -6.02 -12.79 20.21
CA LEU A 128 -4.72 -13.40 20.50
C LEU A 128 -4.21 -13.12 21.93
N GLY A 129 -4.97 -12.41 22.74
CA GLY A 129 -4.58 -12.04 24.11
C GLY A 129 -3.37 -11.09 24.16
N VAL A 130 -3.16 -10.28 23.12
CA VAL A 130 -2.08 -9.28 23.08
C VAL A 130 -2.58 -7.96 23.66
N PRO A 131 -2.05 -7.52 24.83
CA PRO A 131 -2.48 -6.27 25.43
C PRO A 131 -2.00 -5.07 24.60
N LEU A 132 -2.94 -4.24 24.18
CA LEU A 132 -2.65 -2.94 23.60
C LEU A 132 -3.14 -1.82 24.52
N PRO A 133 -2.38 -0.71 24.66
CA PRO A 133 -2.83 0.47 25.40
C PRO A 133 -3.88 1.21 24.57
N TRP A 134 -5.14 0.79 24.63
CA TRP A 134 -6.23 1.25 23.75
C TRP A 134 -6.37 2.78 23.61
N PRO A 135 -6.19 3.61 24.65
CA PRO A 135 -6.21 5.06 24.44
C PRO A 135 -5.13 5.53 23.46
N ARG A 136 -3.94 4.94 23.51
CA ARG A 136 -2.84 5.24 22.57
C ARG A 136 -3.00 4.51 21.24
N ALA A 137 -3.51 3.29 21.26
CA ALA A 137 -3.73 2.49 20.05
C ALA A 137 -4.69 3.14 19.05
N ALA A 138 -5.63 3.99 19.51
CA ALA A 138 -6.49 4.76 18.64
C ALA A 138 -5.71 5.75 17.73
N TYR A 139 -4.59 6.29 18.21
CA TYR A 139 -3.73 7.16 17.39
C TYR A 139 -2.99 6.42 16.27
N ALA A 140 -3.03 5.10 16.22
CA ALA A 140 -2.49 4.34 15.09
C ALA A 140 -3.33 4.52 13.82
N ALA A 141 -4.63 4.78 13.91
CA ALA A 141 -5.51 4.89 12.75
C ALA A 141 -5.07 5.97 11.74
N PRO A 142 -4.79 7.24 12.12
CA PRO A 142 -4.26 8.23 11.19
C PRO A 142 -2.87 7.87 10.65
N VAL A 143 -2.04 7.15 11.41
CA VAL A 143 -0.73 6.68 10.93
C VAL A 143 -0.89 5.59 9.87
N ILE A 144 -1.82 4.65 10.08
CA ILE A 144 -2.17 3.62 9.09
C ILE A 144 -2.66 4.28 7.79
N LEU A 145 -3.46 5.34 7.88
CA LEU A 145 -3.89 6.09 6.71
C LEU A 145 -2.72 6.75 5.96
N LEU A 146 -1.74 7.29 6.68
CA LEU A 146 -0.53 7.86 6.07
C LEU A 146 0.31 6.75 5.38
N ILE A 147 0.50 5.61 6.04
CA ILE A 147 1.19 4.44 5.47
C ILE A 147 0.49 3.96 4.20
N LEU A 148 -0.84 3.89 4.24
CA LEU A 148 -1.67 3.52 3.11
C LEU A 148 -1.46 4.47 1.92
N ALA A 149 -1.48 5.78 2.17
CA ALA A 149 -1.23 6.78 1.14
C ALA A 149 0.18 6.66 0.55
N SER A 150 1.21 6.50 1.39
CA SER A 150 2.60 6.29 0.99
C SER A 150 2.74 5.02 0.13
N SER A 151 2.15 3.91 0.57
CA SER A 151 2.16 2.63 -0.13
C SER A 151 1.41 2.66 -1.46
N TYR A 152 0.33 3.46 -1.55
CA TYR A 152 -0.38 3.67 -2.79
C TYR A 152 0.49 4.41 -3.83
N GLY A 153 1.22 5.45 -3.42
CA GLY A 153 2.21 6.14 -4.26
C GLY A 153 3.29 5.18 -4.77
N TYR A 154 3.80 4.31 -3.90
CA TYR A 154 4.74 3.25 -4.26
C TYR A 154 4.15 2.28 -5.30
N GLY A 155 2.93 1.79 -5.09
CA GLY A 155 2.23 0.95 -6.06
C GLY A 155 2.06 1.64 -7.41
N CYS A 156 1.64 2.91 -7.43
CA CYS A 156 1.55 3.69 -8.67
C CYS A 156 2.90 3.82 -9.39
N ALA A 157 3.99 4.05 -8.67
CA ALA A 157 5.32 4.12 -9.27
C ALA A 157 5.73 2.80 -9.92
N LEU A 158 5.47 1.67 -9.24
CA LEU A 158 5.74 0.32 -9.75
C LEU A 158 4.85 -0.06 -10.92
N ALA A 159 3.61 0.42 -10.95
CA ALA A 159 2.72 0.23 -12.10
C ALA A 159 3.31 0.81 -13.38
N GLY A 160 4.08 1.90 -13.29
CA GLY A 160 4.83 2.45 -14.41
C GLY A 160 5.86 1.48 -15.01
N VAL A 161 6.41 0.56 -14.21
CA VAL A 161 7.28 -0.53 -14.67
C VAL A 161 6.43 -1.63 -15.31
N ALA A 162 5.35 -2.06 -14.65
CA ALA A 162 4.46 -3.09 -15.15
C ALA A 162 3.79 -2.69 -16.49
N LEU A 163 3.50 -1.41 -16.68
CA LEU A 163 2.96 -0.89 -17.95
C LEU A 163 3.95 -0.97 -19.12
N ARG A 164 5.25 -1.02 -18.88
CA ARG A 164 6.27 -1.14 -19.95
C ARG A 164 6.47 -2.57 -20.39
N THR A 165 6.26 -3.54 -19.51
CA THR A 165 6.54 -4.96 -19.76
C THR A 165 5.25 -5.74 -19.59
N ARG A 166 4.86 -6.55 -20.60
CA ARG A 166 3.62 -7.33 -20.55
C ARG A 166 3.75 -8.52 -19.60
N GLY A 167 2.68 -8.82 -18.85
CA GLY A 167 2.56 -10.04 -18.06
C GLY A 167 3.39 -10.09 -16.77
N VAL A 168 4.03 -8.97 -16.37
CA VAL A 168 4.87 -8.93 -15.17
C VAL A 168 4.17 -8.29 -13.96
N GLU A 169 2.92 -7.87 -14.09
CA GLU A 169 2.21 -7.15 -13.03
C GLU A 169 2.12 -7.92 -11.72
N TRP A 170 1.87 -9.22 -11.78
CA TRP A 170 1.87 -10.09 -10.60
C TRP A 170 3.26 -10.27 -9.99
N LEU A 171 4.29 -10.38 -10.84
CA LEU A 171 5.67 -10.45 -10.39
C LEU A 171 6.06 -9.15 -9.66
N VAL A 172 5.77 -8.00 -10.25
CA VAL A 172 6.06 -6.68 -9.67
C VAL A 172 5.36 -6.52 -8.34
N LEU A 173 4.05 -6.86 -8.24
CA LEU A 173 3.30 -6.79 -7.01
C LEU A 173 3.89 -7.69 -5.92
N ASN A 174 4.16 -8.96 -6.23
CA ASN A 174 4.66 -9.91 -5.24
C ASN A 174 6.09 -9.58 -4.79
N LEU A 175 6.97 -9.14 -5.69
CA LEU A 175 8.31 -8.67 -5.33
C LEU A 175 8.24 -7.41 -4.45
N ALA A 176 7.40 -6.44 -4.82
CA ALA A 176 7.21 -5.22 -4.05
C ALA A 176 6.75 -5.52 -2.61
N TYR A 177 5.74 -6.38 -2.47
CA TYR A 177 5.26 -6.83 -1.18
C TYR A 177 6.30 -7.64 -0.41
N GLY A 178 6.97 -8.58 -1.06
CA GLY A 178 8.04 -9.39 -0.46
C GLY A 178 9.19 -8.54 0.08
N ILE A 179 9.60 -7.51 -0.66
CA ILE A 179 10.63 -6.54 -0.22
C ILE A 179 10.16 -5.80 1.04
N VAL A 180 8.93 -5.29 1.07
CA VAL A 180 8.38 -4.61 2.25
C VAL A 180 8.26 -5.55 3.44
N MET A 181 7.76 -6.78 3.25
CA MET A 181 7.64 -7.79 4.31
C MET A 181 8.99 -8.18 4.92
N THR A 182 10.02 -8.31 4.09
CA THR A 182 11.35 -8.75 4.53
C THR A 182 12.12 -7.60 5.17
N PHE A 183 12.17 -6.46 4.50
CA PHE A 183 13.07 -5.37 4.85
C PHE A 183 12.39 -4.21 5.57
N GLY A 184 11.06 -4.08 5.47
CA GLY A 184 10.28 -2.96 6.01
C GLY A 184 10.13 -2.92 7.54
N GLY A 185 10.81 -3.80 8.27
CA GLY A 185 10.70 -3.85 9.72
C GLY A 185 9.42 -4.53 10.23
N VAL A 186 8.70 -5.26 9.37
CA VAL A 186 7.43 -5.89 9.71
C VAL A 186 7.62 -7.02 10.71
N ASN A 187 8.45 -8.01 10.36
CA ASN A 187 8.71 -9.20 11.16
C ASN A 187 10.02 -9.11 11.95
N VAL A 188 11.00 -8.36 11.44
CA VAL A 188 12.34 -8.22 12.03
C VAL A 188 12.68 -6.73 12.08
N PRO A 189 13.27 -6.22 13.19
CA PRO A 189 13.67 -4.83 13.29
C PRO A 189 14.67 -4.42 12.18
N VAL A 190 14.49 -3.23 11.61
CA VAL A 190 15.39 -2.71 10.56
C VAL A 190 16.85 -2.63 11.02
N THR A 191 17.07 -2.52 12.32
CA THR A 191 18.41 -2.43 12.94
C THR A 191 19.26 -3.71 12.78
N VAL A 192 18.64 -4.85 12.47
CA VAL A 192 19.35 -6.13 12.22
C VAL A 192 20.16 -6.08 10.91
N TRP A 193 19.76 -5.23 9.97
CA TRP A 193 20.39 -5.16 8.66
C TRP A 193 21.71 -4.39 8.69
N PRO A 194 22.69 -4.76 7.85
CA PRO A 194 23.93 -4.00 7.66
C PRO A 194 23.64 -2.55 7.28
N ALA A 195 24.57 -1.65 7.64
CA ALA A 195 24.38 -0.21 7.46
C ALA A 195 23.97 0.22 6.03
N PRO A 196 24.57 -0.29 4.92
CA PRO A 196 24.15 0.08 3.58
C PRO A 196 22.69 -0.32 3.28
N LEU A 197 22.29 -1.52 3.68
CA LEU A 197 20.92 -2.01 3.47
C LEU A 197 19.92 -1.23 4.34
N ARG A 198 20.29 -0.91 5.58
CA ARG A 198 19.47 -0.10 6.48
C ARG A 198 19.19 1.30 5.91
N ILE A 199 20.16 1.91 5.22
CA ILE A 199 19.95 3.18 4.52
C ILE A 199 18.99 2.98 3.34
N ALA A 200 19.20 1.94 2.54
CA ALA A 200 18.36 1.65 1.36
C ALA A 200 16.89 1.38 1.71
N VAL A 201 16.62 0.69 2.82
CA VAL A 201 15.23 0.37 3.20
C VAL A 201 14.44 1.57 3.72
N ASN A 202 15.09 2.66 4.10
CA ASN A 202 14.41 3.89 4.53
C ASN A 202 13.58 4.57 3.42
N VAL A 203 13.79 4.20 2.15
CA VAL A 203 12.95 4.68 1.04
C VAL A 203 11.70 3.83 0.81
N LEU A 204 11.56 2.70 1.51
CA LEU A 204 10.37 1.87 1.44
C LEU A 204 9.21 2.52 2.22
N PRO A 205 7.98 2.49 1.68
CA PRO A 205 6.81 2.84 2.47
C PRO A 205 6.69 1.87 3.65
N VAL A 206 5.95 2.27 4.68
CA VAL A 206 5.74 1.49 5.91
C VAL A 206 6.85 1.64 6.94
N VAL A 207 8.11 1.75 6.58
CA VAL A 207 9.26 1.70 7.52
C VAL A 207 9.13 2.73 8.64
N HIS A 208 8.97 3.98 8.29
CA HIS A 208 8.87 5.08 9.28
C HIS A 208 7.50 5.10 9.95
N GLY A 209 6.44 4.85 9.19
CA GLY A 209 5.09 4.79 9.72
C GLY A 209 4.91 3.66 10.74
N LEU A 210 5.45 2.48 10.48
CA LEU A 210 5.41 1.36 11.41
C LEU A 210 6.20 1.61 12.69
N GLN A 211 7.36 2.27 12.57
CA GLN A 211 8.12 2.73 13.76
C GLN A 211 7.31 3.77 14.55
N ALA A 212 6.59 4.66 13.88
CA ALA A 212 5.71 5.63 14.54
C ALA A 212 4.56 4.94 15.28
N VAL A 213 3.89 3.94 14.67
CA VAL A 213 2.84 3.15 15.34
C VAL A 213 3.39 2.49 16.60
N ARG A 214 4.53 1.81 16.51
CA ARG A 214 5.17 1.18 17.67
C ARG A 214 5.57 2.21 18.73
N GLY A 215 6.16 3.33 18.31
CA GLY A 215 6.48 4.44 19.22
C GLY A 215 5.27 4.98 19.97
N ILE A 216 4.13 5.13 19.32
CA ILE A 216 2.87 5.54 19.96
C ILE A 216 2.44 4.52 21.02
N LEU A 217 2.47 3.24 20.68
CA LEU A 217 2.10 2.16 21.60
C LEU A 217 3.02 2.10 22.83
N ASP A 218 4.31 2.37 22.63
CA ASP A 218 5.33 2.33 23.67
C ASP A 218 5.45 3.66 24.45
N GLY A 219 4.66 4.70 24.06
CA GLY A 219 4.65 5.99 24.74
C GLY A 219 5.84 6.90 24.42
N ALA A 220 6.40 6.77 23.24
CA ALA A 220 7.48 7.63 22.79
C ALA A 220 7.08 9.13 22.78
N PRO A 221 8.04 10.04 22.96
CA PRO A 221 7.77 11.48 22.95
C PRO A 221 7.12 11.93 21.62
N PRO A 222 6.12 12.83 21.66
CA PRO A 222 5.41 13.30 20.46
C PRO A 222 6.34 13.83 19.36
N GLY A 223 7.41 14.52 19.71
CA GLY A 223 8.39 15.05 18.76
C GLY A 223 9.15 13.94 18.00
N HIS A 224 9.34 12.77 18.60
CA HIS A 224 9.92 11.60 17.92
C HIS A 224 8.92 11.02 16.91
N VAL A 225 7.68 10.84 17.34
CA VAL A 225 6.59 10.34 16.47
C VAL A 225 6.38 11.27 15.28
N LEU A 226 6.31 12.58 15.50
CA LEU A 226 6.13 13.56 14.42
C LEU A 226 7.27 13.53 13.39
N ARG A 227 8.52 13.33 13.83
CA ARG A 227 9.65 13.16 12.89
C ARG A 227 9.47 11.91 12.01
N LEU A 228 9.03 10.80 12.58
CA LEU A 228 8.77 9.57 11.82
C LEU A 228 7.61 9.75 10.84
N LEU A 229 6.53 10.42 11.24
CA LEU A 229 5.40 10.75 10.36
C LEU A 229 5.86 11.67 9.21
N GLY A 230 6.69 12.67 9.49
CA GLY A 230 7.28 13.54 8.47
C GLY A 230 8.13 12.75 7.48
N ALA A 231 8.95 11.83 7.97
CA ALA A 231 9.76 10.95 7.11
C ALA A 231 8.89 10.04 6.23
N GLU A 232 7.85 9.43 6.78
CA GLU A 232 6.91 8.61 6.00
C GLU A 232 6.19 9.43 4.93
N ALA A 233 5.76 10.65 5.27
CA ALA A 233 5.14 11.57 4.32
C ALA A 233 6.07 11.97 3.19
N LEU A 234 7.36 12.22 3.48
CA LEU A 234 8.38 12.51 2.48
C LEU A 234 8.65 11.32 1.57
N VAL A 235 8.73 10.11 2.10
CA VAL A 235 8.85 8.87 1.32
C VAL A 235 7.65 8.73 0.38
N GLY A 236 6.43 8.91 0.90
CA GLY A 236 5.21 8.88 0.10
C GLY A 236 5.22 9.92 -1.03
N ALA A 237 5.55 11.18 -0.71
CA ALA A 237 5.66 12.25 -1.70
C ALA A 237 6.71 11.91 -2.79
N GLY A 238 7.84 11.33 -2.40
CA GLY A 238 8.87 10.85 -3.33
C GLY A 238 8.32 9.79 -4.30
N TRP A 239 7.58 8.82 -3.79
CA TRP A 239 6.97 7.78 -4.63
C TRP A 239 5.89 8.33 -5.57
N TYR A 240 5.07 9.30 -5.13
CA TYR A 240 4.12 9.99 -6.01
C TYR A 240 4.84 10.78 -7.11
N ALA A 241 5.97 11.43 -6.81
CA ALA A 241 6.77 12.11 -7.82
C ALA A 241 7.35 11.12 -8.85
N VAL A 242 7.85 9.95 -8.40
CA VAL A 242 8.31 8.88 -9.29
C VAL A 242 7.17 8.35 -10.16
N ALA A 243 5.98 8.16 -9.60
CA ALA A 243 4.78 7.74 -10.33
C ALA A 243 4.41 8.76 -11.42
N ALA A 244 4.38 10.05 -11.09
CA ALA A 244 4.09 11.12 -12.02
C ALA A 244 5.09 11.17 -13.19
N LEU A 245 6.39 11.17 -12.88
CA LEU A 245 7.46 11.17 -13.88
C LEU A 245 7.44 9.91 -14.77
N SER A 246 7.14 8.75 -14.17
CA SER A 246 7.03 7.50 -14.93
C SER A 246 5.88 7.54 -15.93
N MET A 247 4.73 8.08 -15.52
CA MET A 247 3.55 8.21 -16.38
C MET A 247 3.77 9.24 -17.51
N GLU A 248 4.35 10.40 -17.19
CA GLU A 248 4.67 11.42 -18.20
C GLU A 248 5.61 10.87 -19.28
N ARG A 249 6.64 10.12 -18.88
CA ARG A 249 7.56 9.46 -19.80
C ARG A 249 6.87 8.40 -20.66
N LEU A 250 5.95 7.63 -20.07
CA LEU A 250 5.19 6.62 -20.80
C LEU A 250 4.31 7.25 -21.88
N VAL A 251 3.56 8.29 -21.53
CA VAL A 251 2.66 9.00 -22.45
C VAL A 251 3.45 9.71 -23.55
N SER A 252 4.57 10.36 -23.21
CA SER A 252 5.40 11.06 -24.19
C SER A 252 6.09 10.10 -25.18
N ALA A 253 6.56 8.94 -24.72
CA ALA A 253 7.11 7.89 -25.57
C ALA A 253 6.04 7.34 -26.52
N GLY A 254 4.88 6.96 -25.97
CA GLY A 254 3.80 6.40 -26.78
C GLY A 254 3.22 7.37 -27.84
N ARG A 255 3.27 8.68 -27.59
CA ARG A 255 2.92 9.70 -28.59
C ARG A 255 3.95 9.80 -29.71
N ARG A 256 5.25 9.59 -29.42
CA ARG A 256 6.33 9.64 -30.42
C ARG A 256 6.31 8.41 -31.33
N ASP A 257 6.08 7.24 -30.74
CA ASP A 257 6.24 5.96 -31.44
C ASP A 257 4.92 5.45 -32.03
N GLY A 258 3.79 6.13 -31.82
CA GLY A 258 2.45 5.68 -32.23
C GLY A 258 2.00 4.37 -31.57
N SER A 259 2.78 3.85 -30.60
CA SER A 259 2.62 2.51 -30.02
C SER A 259 1.45 2.41 -29.03
N LEU A 260 0.82 3.53 -28.66
CA LEU A 260 -0.35 3.53 -27.77
C LEU A 260 -1.58 2.86 -28.40
N GLY A 261 -1.63 2.71 -29.72
CA GLY A 261 -2.75 2.13 -30.46
C GLY A 261 -2.58 0.65 -30.84
N HIS A 262 -1.41 0.06 -30.66
CA HIS A 262 -1.16 -1.33 -31.03
C HIS A 262 -1.35 -2.25 -29.83
N ALA A 263 -2.63 -2.54 -29.50
CA ALA A 263 -3.02 -3.70 -28.74
C ALA A 263 -3.01 -4.91 -29.70
N GLY A 264 -1.83 -5.47 -29.97
CA GLY A 264 -1.62 -6.69 -30.71
C GLY A 264 -0.94 -7.71 -29.78
#